data_cdd80ff10a4f3bda66707586d72d2e23
#
_entry.id   cdd80ff10a4f3bda66707586d72d2e23
#
_cell.length_a   1.000
_cell.length_b   1.000
_cell.length_c   1.000
_cell.angle_alpha   90.00
_cell.angle_beta   90.00
_cell.angle_gamma   90.00
#
_symmetry.space_group_name_H-M   'P 1'
#
loop_
_entity.id
_entity.type
_entity.pdbx_description
1 polymer ?
#
loop_
_entity_poly.entity_id
_entity_poly.type
_entity_poly.pdbx_seq_one_letter_code
_entity_poly.pdbx_strand_id
1 'polypeptide(L)'
;AAATGIVGASVTILGIMAAKSMNRSGYDVKLAAGTITAGGTLGILIPPSIMLVVMGPIMEIPVIDLFAAAILPGILLASLYAAYTTIRCMINPKLGPVLPEDMRAVSMREVWIEFFLGLVPPAALVFAALGSILFGFATPTEAAGCGAMGALLLSLSYKKLTLPKLQEALVKTLEITALIMVLVAASNFFGAVFA
;
A
#
# COMPACT_ATOMS: atom_id res chain seq x y z
N ALA A 1 0.96 1.31 -1.58
CA ALA A 1 -0.29 0.55 -1.67
C ALA A 1 -0.37 -0.53 -0.59
N ALA A 2 0.57 -1.49 -0.54
CA ALA A 2 0.53 -2.58 0.44
C ALA A 2 0.46 -2.11 1.91
N ALA A 3 1.11 -1.00 2.26
CA ALA A 3 1.12 -0.50 3.65
C ALA A 3 -0.18 0.15 4.10
N THR A 4 -1.10 0.49 3.21
CA THR A 4 -2.35 1.19 3.54
C THR A 4 -3.56 0.28 3.59
N GLY A 5 -3.53 -0.85 2.87
CA GLY A 5 -4.61 -1.82 2.79
C GLY A 5 -5.94 -1.30 2.20
N ILE A 6 -5.99 -0.05 1.77
CA ILE A 6 -7.19 0.64 1.26
C ILE A 6 -6.85 1.30 -0.07
N VAL A 7 -7.65 1.05 -1.11
CA VAL A 7 -7.41 1.58 -2.47
C VAL A 7 -7.42 3.10 -2.49
N GLY A 8 -8.45 3.72 -1.95
CA GLY A 8 -8.61 5.18 -2.00
C GLY A 8 -7.42 5.91 -1.39
N ALA A 9 -6.99 5.50 -0.19
CA ALA A 9 -5.81 6.06 0.47
C ALA A 9 -4.54 5.82 -0.33
N SER A 10 -4.36 4.60 -0.86
CA SER A 10 -3.19 4.24 -1.68
C SER A 10 -3.10 5.07 -2.95
N VAL A 11 -4.20 5.19 -3.70
CA VAL A 11 -4.26 5.99 -4.94
C VAL A 11 -3.99 7.46 -4.64
N THR A 12 -4.58 8.00 -3.56
CA THR A 12 -4.39 9.41 -3.18
C THR A 12 -2.92 9.68 -2.83
N ILE A 13 -2.30 8.84 -2.00
CA ILE A 13 -0.88 9.00 -1.63
C ILE A 13 0.02 8.88 -2.85
N LEU A 14 -0.17 7.83 -3.67
CA LEU A 14 0.60 7.65 -4.90
C LEU A 14 0.37 8.81 -5.88
N GLY A 15 -0.85 9.33 -5.98
CA GLY A 15 -1.18 10.49 -6.79
C GLY A 15 -0.42 11.74 -6.35
N ILE A 16 -0.43 12.05 -5.06
CA ILE A 16 0.28 13.21 -4.51
C ILE A 16 1.80 13.09 -4.76
N MET A 17 2.36 11.91 -4.56
CA MET A 17 3.80 11.68 -4.68
C MET A 17 4.28 11.56 -6.12
N ALA A 18 3.61 10.74 -6.93
CA ALA A 18 4.07 10.36 -8.25
C ALA A 18 3.56 11.29 -9.36
N ALA A 19 2.31 11.77 -9.30
CA ALA A 19 1.73 12.56 -10.38
C ALA A 19 2.50 13.84 -10.66
N LYS A 20 2.96 14.53 -9.61
CA LYS A 20 3.76 15.76 -9.75
C LYS A 20 5.10 15.49 -10.43
N SER A 21 5.76 14.39 -10.07
CA SER A 21 7.04 13.98 -10.66
C SER A 21 6.85 13.53 -12.12
N MET A 22 5.85 12.68 -12.39
CA MET A 22 5.55 12.19 -13.72
C MET A 22 5.15 13.31 -14.68
N ASN A 23 4.31 14.27 -14.24
CA ASN A 23 3.95 15.44 -15.04
C ASN A 23 5.15 16.32 -15.38
N ARG A 24 6.04 16.57 -14.42
CA ARG A 24 7.26 17.35 -14.65
C ARG A 24 8.21 16.64 -15.63
N SER A 25 8.23 15.33 -15.61
CA SER A 25 9.05 14.52 -16.52
C SER A 25 8.41 14.34 -17.90
N GLY A 26 7.23 14.94 -18.16
CA GLY A 26 6.56 14.89 -19.45
C GLY A 26 5.86 13.57 -19.76
N TYR A 27 5.53 12.74 -18.75
CA TYR A 27 4.75 11.52 -18.96
C TYR A 27 3.36 11.81 -19.49
N ASP A 28 2.85 10.94 -20.35
CA ASP A 28 1.45 11.01 -20.80
C ASP A 28 0.51 10.91 -19.60
N VAL A 29 -0.46 11.85 -19.54
CA VAL A 29 -1.38 11.98 -18.40
C VAL A 29 -2.23 10.73 -18.20
N LYS A 30 -2.64 10.06 -19.31
CA LYS A 30 -3.45 8.83 -19.23
C LYS A 30 -2.63 7.66 -18.70
N LEU A 31 -1.39 7.53 -19.15
CA LEU A 31 -0.48 6.48 -18.65
C LEU A 31 -0.15 6.72 -17.19
N ALA A 32 0.16 7.96 -16.80
CA ALA A 32 0.47 8.32 -15.42
C ALA A 32 -0.72 8.04 -14.48
N ALA A 33 -1.91 8.52 -14.83
CA ALA A 33 -3.13 8.28 -14.06
C ALA A 33 -3.46 6.79 -13.95
N GLY A 34 -3.37 6.05 -15.07
CA GLY A 34 -3.59 4.61 -15.10
C GLY A 34 -2.62 3.83 -14.22
N THR A 35 -1.34 4.15 -14.28
CA THR A 35 -0.29 3.50 -13.47
C THR A 35 -0.47 3.78 -11.98
N ILE A 36 -0.81 5.02 -11.61
CA ILE A 36 -1.07 5.41 -10.22
C ILE A 36 -2.29 4.66 -9.68
N THR A 37 -3.38 4.64 -10.44
CA THR A 37 -4.61 3.94 -10.05
C THR A 37 -4.39 2.44 -9.94
N ALA A 38 -3.77 1.82 -10.94
CA ALA A 38 -3.43 0.40 -10.92
C ALA A 38 -2.49 0.05 -9.75
N GLY A 39 -1.45 0.86 -9.50
CA GLY A 39 -0.57 0.69 -8.35
C GLY A 39 -1.31 0.80 -7.01
N GLY A 40 -2.32 1.65 -6.92
CA GLY A 40 -3.17 1.79 -5.73
C GLY A 40 -4.01 0.53 -5.45
N THR A 41 -4.52 -0.13 -6.49
CA THR A 41 -5.35 -1.34 -6.33
C THR A 41 -4.58 -2.55 -5.78
N LEU A 42 -3.25 -2.60 -5.95
CA LEU A 42 -2.41 -3.65 -5.36
C LEU A 42 -2.48 -3.71 -3.82
N GLY A 43 -2.89 -2.61 -3.17
CA GLY A 43 -3.03 -2.56 -1.72
C GLY A 43 -4.14 -3.44 -1.14
N ILE A 44 -5.11 -3.87 -1.95
CA ILE A 44 -6.14 -4.84 -1.51
C ILE A 44 -5.61 -6.27 -1.61
N LEU A 45 -4.80 -6.56 -2.63
CA LEU A 45 -4.39 -7.93 -2.95
C LEU A 45 -3.10 -8.33 -2.24
N ILE A 46 -2.13 -7.40 -2.14
CA ILE A 46 -0.83 -7.71 -1.51
C ILE A 46 -0.95 -7.54 0.01
N PRO A 47 -0.70 -8.60 0.80
CA PRO A 47 -0.69 -8.50 2.27
C PRO A 47 0.34 -7.48 2.80
N PRO A 48 0.05 -6.82 3.93
CA PRO A 48 -1.16 -6.88 4.74
C PRO A 48 -2.34 -6.11 4.12
N SER A 49 -3.49 -6.75 4.03
CA SER A 49 -4.69 -6.20 3.39
C SER A 49 -5.86 -6.25 4.35
N ILE A 50 -6.53 -5.12 4.56
CA ILE A 50 -7.72 -5.03 5.41
C ILE A 50 -8.86 -5.90 4.83
N MET A 51 -8.98 -5.94 3.50
CA MET A 51 -10.01 -6.75 2.85
C MET A 51 -9.86 -8.23 3.18
N LEU A 52 -8.64 -8.77 3.13
CA LEU A 52 -8.39 -10.18 3.46
C LEU A 52 -8.64 -10.47 4.95
N VAL A 53 -8.32 -9.54 5.84
CA VAL A 53 -8.61 -9.67 7.28
C VAL A 53 -10.13 -9.74 7.53
N VAL A 54 -10.91 -8.91 6.85
CA VAL A 54 -12.38 -8.89 6.98
C VAL A 54 -13.00 -10.15 6.35
N MET A 55 -12.46 -10.62 5.23
CA MET A 55 -12.95 -11.83 4.55
C MET A 55 -12.74 -13.11 5.38
N GLY A 56 -11.68 -13.18 6.18
CA GLY A 56 -11.37 -14.38 6.98
C GLY A 56 -12.55 -14.88 7.79
N PRO A 57 -13.09 -14.09 8.72
CA PRO A 57 -14.27 -14.48 9.52
C PRO A 57 -15.54 -14.73 8.71
N ILE A 58 -15.74 -14.02 7.60
CA ILE A 58 -16.94 -14.16 6.76
C ILE A 58 -16.91 -15.48 5.98
N MET A 59 -15.75 -15.88 5.51
CA MET A 59 -15.54 -17.12 4.75
C MET A 59 -15.16 -18.32 5.63
N GLU A 60 -15.03 -18.10 6.95
CA GLU A 60 -14.56 -19.11 7.91
C GLU A 60 -13.17 -19.69 7.56
N ILE A 61 -12.32 -18.86 6.94
CA ILE A 61 -10.96 -19.23 6.54
C ILE A 61 -9.97 -18.46 7.40
N PRO A 62 -8.91 -19.10 7.93
CA PRO A 62 -7.86 -18.40 8.67
C PRO A 62 -7.23 -17.29 7.84
N VAL A 63 -7.06 -16.09 8.43
CA VAL A 63 -6.48 -14.92 7.74
C VAL A 63 -5.06 -15.21 7.24
N ILE A 64 -4.32 -16.08 7.94
CA ILE A 64 -2.97 -16.50 7.57
C ILE A 64 -2.99 -17.20 6.21
N ASP A 65 -3.94 -18.11 5.99
CA ASP A 65 -4.07 -18.84 4.72
C ASP A 65 -4.46 -17.91 3.57
N LEU A 66 -5.34 -16.95 3.84
CA LEU A 66 -5.70 -15.91 2.86
C LEU A 66 -4.51 -15.03 2.49
N PHE A 67 -3.69 -14.65 3.47
CA PHE A 67 -2.47 -13.89 3.20
C PHE A 67 -1.47 -14.69 2.38
N ALA A 68 -1.22 -15.95 2.74
CA ALA A 68 -0.31 -16.83 2.00
C ALA A 68 -0.79 -17.04 0.55
N ALA A 69 -2.08 -17.29 0.36
CA ALA A 69 -2.68 -17.48 -0.97
C ALA A 69 -2.63 -16.21 -1.84
N ALA A 70 -2.73 -15.03 -1.24
CA ALA A 70 -2.74 -13.75 -1.95
C ALA A 70 -1.36 -13.28 -2.44
N ILE A 71 -0.26 -13.80 -1.89
CA ILE A 71 1.11 -13.37 -2.26
C ILE A 71 1.37 -13.63 -3.75
N LEU A 72 1.12 -14.85 -4.22
CA LEU A 72 1.43 -15.23 -5.60
C LEU A 72 0.60 -14.45 -6.63
N PRO A 73 -0.74 -14.35 -6.51
CA PRO A 73 -1.55 -13.49 -7.37
C PRO A 73 -1.16 -12.02 -7.30
N GLY A 74 -0.80 -11.51 -6.11
CA GLY A 74 -0.36 -10.13 -5.91
C GLY A 74 0.92 -9.82 -6.66
N ILE A 75 1.94 -10.68 -6.57
CA ILE A 75 3.20 -10.54 -7.31
C ILE A 75 2.95 -10.65 -8.82
N LEU A 76 2.13 -11.60 -9.25
CA LEU A 76 1.77 -11.76 -10.66
C LEU A 76 1.12 -10.49 -11.22
N LEU A 77 0.13 -9.94 -10.52
CA LEU A 77 -0.55 -8.72 -10.94
C LEU A 77 0.39 -7.51 -10.97
N ALA A 78 1.24 -7.34 -9.96
CA ALA A 78 2.25 -6.30 -9.93
C ALA A 78 3.22 -6.41 -11.12
N SER A 79 3.65 -7.63 -11.44
CA SER A 79 4.52 -7.91 -12.58
C SER A 79 3.84 -7.61 -13.91
N LEU A 80 2.55 -7.92 -14.05
CA LEU A 80 1.77 -7.60 -15.26
C LEU A 80 1.61 -6.08 -15.43
N TYR A 81 1.37 -5.33 -14.35
CA TYR A 81 1.31 -3.87 -14.42
C TYR A 81 2.66 -3.26 -14.81
N ALA A 82 3.74 -3.75 -14.22
CA ALA A 82 5.09 -3.31 -14.57
C ALA A 82 5.44 -3.65 -16.02
N ALA A 83 5.14 -4.86 -16.47
CA ALA A 83 5.34 -5.30 -17.84
C ALA A 83 4.53 -4.45 -18.83
N TYR A 84 3.24 -4.25 -18.56
CA TYR A 84 2.38 -3.43 -19.42
C TYR A 84 2.91 -2.00 -19.58
N THR A 85 3.23 -1.34 -18.47
CA THR A 85 3.73 0.04 -18.52
C THR A 85 5.07 0.14 -19.23
N THR A 86 5.98 -0.80 -18.97
CA THR A 86 7.29 -0.87 -19.65
C THR A 86 7.15 -1.10 -21.14
N ILE A 87 6.36 -2.10 -21.55
CA ILE A 87 6.13 -2.41 -22.97
C ILE A 87 5.49 -1.21 -23.68
N ARG A 88 4.51 -0.54 -23.06
CA ARG A 88 3.87 0.65 -23.63
C ARG A 88 4.87 1.79 -23.84
N CYS A 89 5.78 2.03 -22.88
CA CYS A 89 6.82 3.03 -23.03
C CYS A 89 7.89 2.63 -24.06
N MET A 90 8.21 1.34 -24.18
CA MET A 90 9.13 0.85 -25.21
C MET A 90 8.57 0.98 -26.63
N ILE A 91 7.28 0.69 -26.83
CA ILE A 91 6.61 0.83 -28.13
C ILE A 91 6.45 2.32 -28.49
N ASN A 92 6.14 3.15 -27.54
CA ASN A 92 5.97 4.59 -27.75
C ASN A 92 6.72 5.41 -26.67
N PRO A 93 8.00 5.74 -26.91
CA PRO A 93 8.83 6.48 -25.94
C PRO A 93 8.29 7.85 -25.54
N LYS A 94 7.34 8.41 -26.30
CA LYS A 94 6.69 9.68 -25.94
C LYS A 94 5.75 9.56 -24.74
N LEU A 95 5.30 8.34 -24.40
CA LEU A 95 4.42 8.10 -23.26
C LEU A 95 5.17 8.17 -21.91
N GLY A 96 6.46 7.84 -21.92
CA GLY A 96 7.31 7.87 -20.74
C GLY A 96 8.71 8.37 -21.11
N PRO A 97 8.91 9.67 -21.30
CA PRO A 97 10.21 10.22 -21.67
C PRO A 97 11.22 10.04 -20.56
N VAL A 98 12.48 9.97 -20.94
CA VAL A 98 13.60 9.90 -20.00
C VAL A 98 13.68 11.23 -19.23
N LEU A 99 13.97 11.15 -17.93
CA LEU A 99 14.10 12.31 -17.07
C LEU A 99 15.10 13.31 -17.64
N PRO A 100 14.77 14.61 -17.73
CA PRO A 100 15.70 15.65 -18.14
C PRO A 100 16.98 15.64 -17.29
N GLU A 101 18.11 16.01 -17.87
CA GLU A 101 19.42 15.91 -17.19
C GLU A 101 19.51 16.80 -15.95
N ASP A 102 18.84 17.93 -15.95
CA ASP A 102 18.72 18.86 -14.83
C ASP A 102 17.94 18.33 -13.63
N MET A 103 17.12 17.30 -13.85
CA MET A 103 16.34 16.64 -12.81
C MET A 103 16.96 15.30 -12.35
N ARG A 104 18.04 14.86 -12.97
CA ARG A 104 18.73 13.63 -12.54
C ARG A 104 19.55 13.90 -11.29
N ALA A 105 19.55 12.95 -10.37
CA ALA A 105 20.40 13.03 -9.19
C ALA A 105 21.87 13.13 -9.61
N VAL A 106 22.57 14.08 -9.01
CA VAL A 106 24.00 14.37 -9.33
C VAL A 106 24.90 13.20 -8.91
N SER A 107 24.50 12.42 -7.92
CA SER A 107 25.29 11.30 -7.40
C SER A 107 24.44 10.06 -7.17
N MET A 108 24.88 8.94 -7.73
CA MET A 108 24.28 7.63 -7.49
C MET A 108 24.30 7.24 -6.00
N ARG A 109 25.29 7.72 -5.24
CA ARG A 109 25.37 7.49 -3.81
C ARG A 109 24.25 8.16 -3.05
N GLU A 110 23.87 9.38 -3.40
CA GLU A 110 22.74 10.10 -2.78
C GLU A 110 21.42 9.37 -3.04
N VAL A 111 21.20 8.91 -4.28
CA VAL A 111 20.01 8.10 -4.63
C VAL A 111 19.92 6.85 -3.76
N TRP A 112 21.02 6.12 -3.57
CA TRP A 112 21.02 4.93 -2.74
C TRP A 112 20.80 5.24 -1.26
N ILE A 113 21.37 6.32 -0.74
CA ILE A 113 21.17 6.74 0.66
C ILE A 113 19.69 7.11 0.88
N GLU A 114 19.11 7.93 0.02
CA GLU A 114 17.70 8.32 0.12
C GLU A 114 16.76 7.12 -0.03
N PHE A 115 17.07 6.22 -0.96
CA PHE A 115 16.33 4.97 -1.15
C PHE A 115 16.36 4.10 0.11
N PHE A 116 17.54 3.84 0.67
CA PHE A 116 17.65 3.01 1.86
C PHE A 116 17.04 3.67 3.10
N LEU A 117 17.25 4.96 3.31
CA LEU A 117 16.68 5.67 4.46
C LEU A 117 15.16 5.88 4.34
N GLY A 118 14.65 6.04 3.13
CA GLY A 118 13.20 6.26 2.90
C GLY A 118 12.40 4.98 2.81
N LEU A 119 12.91 3.95 2.13
CA LEU A 119 12.15 2.73 1.82
C LEU A 119 12.39 1.59 2.80
N VAL A 120 13.64 1.38 3.23
CA VAL A 120 13.99 0.19 4.04
C VAL A 120 13.28 0.18 5.39
N PRO A 121 13.22 1.26 6.19
CA PRO A 121 12.57 1.19 7.49
C PRO A 121 11.06 0.88 7.43
N PRO A 122 10.26 1.54 6.57
CA PRO A 122 8.86 1.16 6.41
C PRO A 122 8.67 -0.25 5.84
N ALA A 123 9.49 -0.65 4.88
CA ALA A 123 9.45 -2.00 4.31
C ALA A 123 9.79 -3.06 5.38
N ALA A 124 10.85 -2.85 6.15
CA ALA A 124 11.23 -3.76 7.24
C ALA A 124 10.11 -3.92 8.27
N LEU A 125 9.40 -2.83 8.61
CA LEU A 125 8.25 -2.89 9.50
C LEU A 125 7.12 -3.77 8.94
N VAL A 126 6.78 -3.57 7.66
CA VAL A 126 5.74 -4.37 6.98
C VAL A 126 6.16 -5.83 6.90
N PHE A 127 7.41 -6.11 6.51
CA PHE A 127 7.94 -7.48 6.44
C PHE A 127 8.01 -8.16 7.80
N ALA A 128 8.38 -7.43 8.86
CA ALA A 128 8.40 -7.97 10.21
C ALA A 128 6.99 -8.32 10.71
N ALA A 129 6.02 -7.43 10.49
CA ALA A 129 4.62 -7.68 10.86
C ALA A 129 4.02 -8.83 10.06
N LEU A 130 4.18 -8.83 8.73
CA LEU A 130 3.68 -9.90 7.86
C LEU A 130 4.39 -11.23 8.14
N GLY A 131 5.72 -11.20 8.29
CA GLY A 131 6.52 -12.38 8.60
C GLY A 131 6.11 -13.00 9.93
N SER A 132 5.86 -12.21 10.97
CA SER A 132 5.40 -12.73 12.26
C SER A 132 4.07 -13.48 12.17
N ILE A 133 3.17 -13.02 11.29
CA ILE A 133 1.90 -13.70 11.00
C ILE A 133 2.14 -15.01 10.23
N LEU A 134 2.89 -14.94 9.13
CA LEU A 134 3.10 -16.09 8.23
C LEU A 134 3.89 -17.23 8.88
N PHE A 135 4.83 -16.91 9.78
CA PHE A 135 5.57 -17.90 10.56
C PHE A 135 4.83 -18.35 11.83
N GLY A 136 3.63 -17.83 12.09
CA GLY A 136 2.83 -18.23 13.24
C GLY A 136 3.31 -17.70 14.59
N PHE A 137 4.20 -16.69 14.60
CA PHE A 137 4.70 -16.08 15.85
C PHE A 137 3.70 -15.12 16.49
N ALA A 138 2.80 -14.53 15.69
CA ALA A 138 1.81 -13.59 16.15
C ALA A 138 0.49 -13.76 15.40
N THR A 139 -0.61 -13.54 16.09
CA THR A 139 -1.92 -13.39 15.45
C THR A 139 -1.97 -12.11 14.62
N PRO A 140 -2.87 -11.99 13.63
CA PRO A 140 -3.03 -10.77 12.85
C PRO A 140 -3.25 -9.51 13.72
N THR A 141 -3.98 -9.66 14.83
CA THR A 141 -4.27 -8.57 15.77
C THR A 141 -3.02 -8.14 16.54
N GLU A 142 -2.23 -9.09 17.03
CA GLU A 142 -0.97 -8.80 17.73
C GLU A 142 0.06 -8.16 16.79
N ALA A 143 0.20 -8.70 15.59
CA ALA A 143 1.08 -8.14 14.56
C ALA A 143 0.67 -6.71 14.16
N ALA A 144 -0.64 -6.44 14.07
CA ALA A 144 -1.14 -5.09 13.82
C ALA A 144 -0.78 -4.13 14.95
N GLY A 145 -0.92 -4.56 16.21
CA GLY A 145 -0.52 -3.79 17.38
C GLY A 145 0.99 -3.47 17.40
N CYS A 146 1.82 -4.47 17.14
CA CYS A 146 3.28 -4.32 17.01
C CYS A 146 3.64 -3.42 15.83
N GLY A 147 2.95 -3.57 14.70
CA GLY A 147 3.12 -2.73 13.52
C GLY A 147 2.77 -1.26 13.79
N ALA A 148 1.67 -1.00 14.49
CA ALA A 148 1.28 0.35 14.88
C ALA A 148 2.30 0.99 15.84
N MET A 149 2.76 0.24 16.83
CA MET A 149 3.82 0.68 17.74
C MET A 149 5.12 0.97 16.98
N GLY A 150 5.53 0.07 16.09
CA GLY A 150 6.71 0.27 15.25
C GLY A 150 6.61 1.50 14.36
N ALA A 151 5.43 1.76 13.78
CA ALA A 151 5.18 2.96 12.97
C ALA A 151 5.27 4.26 13.80
N LEU A 152 4.77 4.23 15.04
CA LEU A 152 4.91 5.35 15.98
C LEU A 152 6.36 5.60 16.32
N LEU A 153 7.12 4.56 16.68
CA LEU A 153 8.55 4.67 16.99
C LEU A 153 9.36 5.18 15.79
N LEU A 154 9.04 4.70 14.60
CA LEU A 154 9.68 5.16 13.36
C LEU A 154 9.39 6.65 13.10
N SER A 155 8.13 7.06 13.25
CA SER A 155 7.73 8.47 13.10
C SER A 155 8.38 9.38 14.13
N LEU A 156 8.56 8.89 15.36
CA LEU A 156 9.27 9.59 16.43
C LEU A 156 10.76 9.72 16.10
N SER A 157 11.39 8.65 15.61
CA SER A 157 12.80 8.64 15.19
C SER A 157 13.08 9.65 14.08
N TYR A 158 12.15 9.80 13.15
CA TYR A 158 12.23 10.83 12.10
C TYR A 158 11.86 12.23 12.59
N LYS A 159 11.51 12.40 13.88
CA LYS A 159 11.07 13.68 14.46
C LYS A 159 9.90 14.33 13.70
N LYS A 160 9.07 13.51 13.06
CA LYS A 160 7.91 13.96 12.27
C LYS A 160 6.58 13.73 13.00
N LEU A 161 6.60 13.06 14.15
CA LEU A 161 5.43 12.84 14.98
C LEU A 161 5.06 14.13 15.70
N THR A 162 3.87 14.65 15.42
CA THR A 162 3.28 15.79 16.12
C THR A 162 1.92 15.40 16.66
N LEU A 163 1.49 16.02 17.75
CA LEU A 163 0.19 15.72 18.35
C LEU A 163 -0.99 15.86 17.38
N PRO A 164 -1.07 16.91 16.53
CA PRO A 164 -2.12 17.01 15.53
C PRO A 164 -2.12 15.85 14.52
N LYS A 165 -0.93 15.39 14.05
CA LYS A 165 -0.82 14.25 13.14
C LYS A 165 -1.25 12.94 13.81
N LEU A 166 -0.93 12.77 15.10
CA LEU A 166 -1.39 11.61 15.85
C LEU A 166 -2.92 11.61 15.99
N GLN A 167 -3.50 12.76 16.33
CA GLN A 167 -4.95 12.91 16.39
C GLN A 167 -5.62 12.63 15.04
N GLU A 168 -5.08 13.18 13.96
CA GLU A 168 -5.58 12.91 12.61
C GLU A 168 -5.52 11.40 12.27
N ALA A 169 -4.42 10.72 12.58
CA ALA A 169 -4.28 9.29 12.37
C ALA A 169 -5.30 8.47 13.18
N LEU A 170 -5.53 8.83 14.45
CA LEU A 170 -6.53 8.18 15.30
C LEU A 170 -7.95 8.39 14.77
N VAL A 171 -8.32 9.62 14.39
CA VAL A 171 -9.63 9.92 13.83
C VAL A 171 -9.85 9.15 12.52
N LYS A 172 -8.86 9.13 11.62
CA LYS A 172 -8.94 8.35 10.39
C LYS A 172 -9.08 6.85 10.65
N THR A 173 -8.38 6.32 11.63
CA THR A 173 -8.52 4.92 12.05
C THR A 173 -9.94 4.62 12.53
N LEU A 174 -10.52 5.50 13.35
CA LEU A 174 -11.91 5.35 13.82
C LEU A 174 -12.92 5.44 12.67
N GLU A 175 -12.77 6.41 11.76
CA GLU A 175 -13.63 6.55 10.57
C GLU A 175 -13.63 5.26 9.72
N ILE A 176 -12.46 4.73 9.43
CA ILE A 176 -12.32 3.52 8.61
C ILE A 176 -12.87 2.30 9.33
N THR A 177 -12.58 2.15 10.62
CA THR A 177 -13.08 1.03 11.42
C THR A 177 -14.61 1.07 11.51
N ALA A 178 -15.21 2.23 11.77
CA ALA A 178 -16.65 2.40 11.78
C ALA A 178 -17.29 2.07 10.43
N LEU A 179 -16.68 2.53 9.31
CA LEU A 179 -17.15 2.22 7.97
C LEU A 179 -17.16 0.71 7.71
N ILE A 180 -16.08 0.01 8.05
CA ILE A 180 -15.96 -1.43 7.86
C ILE A 180 -16.98 -2.17 8.71
N MET A 181 -17.17 -1.80 9.97
CA MET A 181 -18.15 -2.42 10.86
C MET A 181 -19.58 -2.26 10.34
N VAL A 182 -19.94 -1.08 9.84
CA VAL A 182 -21.25 -0.83 9.23
C VAL A 182 -21.44 -1.67 7.96
N LEU A 183 -20.42 -1.77 7.12
CA LEU A 183 -20.49 -2.59 5.90
C LEU A 183 -20.65 -4.07 6.22
N VAL A 184 -19.93 -4.60 7.19
CA VAL A 184 -20.05 -5.99 7.63
C VAL A 184 -21.43 -6.26 8.23
N ALA A 185 -21.94 -5.37 9.09
CA ALA A 185 -23.28 -5.49 9.66
C ALA A 185 -24.36 -5.45 8.59
N ALA A 186 -24.28 -4.51 7.64
CA ALA A 186 -25.21 -4.40 6.53
C ALA A 186 -25.17 -5.62 5.61
N SER A 187 -23.99 -6.14 5.31
CA SER A 187 -23.80 -7.35 4.50
C SER A 187 -24.42 -8.58 5.17
N ASN A 188 -24.16 -8.76 6.45
CA ASN A 188 -24.75 -9.87 7.22
C ASN A 188 -26.28 -9.76 7.30
N PHE A 189 -26.82 -8.56 7.53
CA PHE A 189 -28.25 -8.33 7.52
C PHE A 189 -28.85 -8.66 6.15
N PHE A 190 -28.24 -8.18 5.08
CA PHE A 190 -28.68 -8.47 3.71
C PHE A 190 -28.64 -9.97 3.40
N GLY A 191 -27.55 -10.65 3.75
CA GLY A 191 -27.42 -12.09 3.60
C GLY A 191 -28.49 -12.87 4.35
N ALA A 192 -28.80 -12.47 5.58
CA ALA A 192 -29.85 -13.13 6.39
C ALA A 192 -31.29 -12.92 5.85
N VAL A 193 -31.52 -11.82 5.12
CA VAL A 193 -32.87 -11.57 4.52
C VAL A 193 -33.05 -12.35 3.21
N PHE A 194 -31.95 -12.66 2.48
CA PHE A 194 -32.01 -13.31 1.17
C PHE A 194 -31.57 -14.79 1.19
N ALA A 195 -31.20 -15.33 2.35
CA ALA A 195 -30.97 -16.75 2.57
C ALA A 195 -32.22 -17.47 2.99
#